data_adbdd5cd34515493f822b9d4f66cc694
#
_entry.id   adbdd5cd34515493f822b9d4f66cc694
#
_cell.length_a   1.000
_cell.length_b   1.000
_cell.length_c   1.000
_cell.angle_alpha   90.00
_cell.angle_beta   90.00
_cell.angle_gamma   90.00
#
_symmetry.space_group_name_H-M   'P 1'
#
loop_
_entity.id
_entity.type
_entity.pdbx_description
1 polymer ?
#
loop_
_entity_poly.entity_id
_entity_poly.type
_entity_poly.pdbx_seq_one_letter_code
_entity_poly.pdbx_strand_id
1 'polypeptide(L)'
;DAMAEFPDKFFDLAVVDPPYGIGMHNAIGNGDKRSGVVKKKKWIGGQWDNKRPSKAYFDELRRVSKNQIIWGGNYFADLLPVGHKWLIWDKMQRVNQSDCELAWTNIDKPCKSWTEKRNHAENGNLHPTQKPISLMKWCIEQ
;
A
#
# COMPACT_ATOMS: atom_id res chain seq x y z
N ASP A 1 17.33 12.98 -0.91
CA ASP A 1 16.70 11.65 -0.82
C ASP A 1 17.14 11.02 0.50
N ALA A 2 16.23 10.85 1.47
CA ALA A 2 16.57 10.33 2.80
C ALA A 2 17.20 8.93 2.77
N MET A 3 16.88 8.11 1.78
CA MET A 3 17.48 6.78 1.64
C MET A 3 18.96 6.83 1.27
N ALA A 4 19.42 7.89 0.59
CA ALA A 4 20.82 8.04 0.20
C ALA A 4 21.79 8.16 1.40
N GLU A 5 21.27 8.49 2.59
CA GLU A 5 22.06 8.62 3.81
C GLU A 5 22.39 7.27 4.47
N PHE A 6 21.71 6.18 4.05
CA PHE A 6 21.91 4.85 4.62
C PHE A 6 22.81 3.98 3.74
N PRO A 7 23.69 3.16 4.35
CA PRO A 7 24.50 2.20 3.60
C PRO A 7 23.62 1.07 3.03
N ASP A 8 24.23 0.28 2.13
CA ASP A 8 23.58 -0.89 1.54
C ASP A 8 23.15 -1.88 2.62
N LYS A 9 21.91 -2.39 2.47
CA LYS A 9 21.34 -3.42 3.36
C LYS A 9 21.29 -3.04 4.83
N PHE A 10 21.21 -1.75 5.13
CA PHE A 10 21.12 -1.22 6.49
C PHE A 10 19.87 -1.72 7.22
N PHE A 11 18.72 -1.73 6.54
CA PHE A 11 17.46 -2.20 7.11
C PHE A 11 17.25 -3.69 6.83
N ASP A 12 16.78 -4.45 7.82
CA ASP A 12 16.44 -5.86 7.61
C ASP A 12 15.16 -6.02 6.78
N LEU A 13 14.19 -5.13 6.97
CA LEU A 13 12.92 -5.14 6.26
C LEU A 13 12.45 -3.71 5.97
N ALA A 14 11.99 -3.49 4.75
CA ALA A 14 11.21 -2.31 4.36
C ALA A 14 9.76 -2.71 4.04
N VAL A 15 8.79 -2.16 4.77
CA VAL A 15 7.37 -2.28 4.47
C VAL A 15 6.87 -0.92 4.00
N VAL A 16 6.47 -0.82 2.74
CA VAL A 16 6.09 0.44 2.11
C VAL A 16 4.74 0.35 1.39
N ASP A 17 4.02 1.47 1.37
CA ASP A 17 2.75 1.66 0.67
C ASP A 17 2.82 2.96 -0.14
N PRO A 18 3.57 2.97 -1.26
CA PRO A 18 3.75 4.17 -2.04
C PRO A 18 2.49 4.54 -2.83
N PRO A 19 2.33 5.80 -3.27
CA PRO A 19 1.21 6.21 -4.10
C PRO A 19 1.17 5.41 -5.42
N TYR A 20 -0.04 4.95 -5.80
CA TYR A 20 -0.21 4.07 -6.96
C TYR A 20 -0.30 4.83 -8.29
N GLY A 21 -0.48 6.15 -8.24
CA GLY A 21 -0.62 6.99 -9.44
C GLY A 21 -1.97 6.83 -10.15
N ILE A 22 -2.98 6.34 -9.46
CA ILE A 22 -4.33 6.08 -10.02
C ILE A 22 -5.34 7.18 -9.69
N GLY A 23 -4.90 8.27 -9.06
CA GLY A 23 -5.75 9.40 -8.72
C GLY A 23 -6.81 9.09 -7.66
N MET A 24 -6.54 8.17 -6.74
CA MET A 24 -7.47 7.73 -5.71
C MET A 24 -8.04 8.89 -4.87
N HIS A 25 -7.29 9.98 -4.70
CA HIS A 25 -7.75 11.20 -4.04
C HIS A 25 -8.99 11.82 -4.70
N ASN A 26 -9.19 11.63 -6.01
CA ASN A 26 -10.38 12.09 -6.74
C ASN A 26 -11.59 11.15 -6.53
N ALA A 27 -11.33 9.86 -6.37
CA ALA A 27 -12.37 8.85 -6.18
C ALA A 27 -13.03 8.94 -4.79
N ILE A 28 -12.28 9.29 -3.77
CA ILE A 28 -12.76 9.39 -2.37
C ILE A 28 -13.72 10.58 -2.18
N GLY A 29 -13.72 11.56 -3.10
CA GLY A 29 -14.62 12.72 -3.06
C GLY A 29 -15.99 12.52 -3.70
N ASN A 30 -16.16 11.45 -4.50
CA ASN A 30 -17.41 11.17 -5.22
C ASN A 30 -18.25 10.13 -4.47
N GLY A 31 -18.68 10.46 -3.24
CA GLY A 31 -19.69 9.65 -2.53
C GLY A 31 -20.92 9.47 -3.40
N ASP A 32 -21.46 8.26 -3.44
CA ASP A 32 -22.65 7.87 -4.18
C ASP A 32 -23.78 8.91 -3.96
N LYS A 33 -24.22 9.53 -5.06
CA LYS A 33 -25.30 10.53 -5.05
C LYS A 33 -26.65 9.98 -4.59
N ARG A 34 -26.75 8.69 -4.27
CA ARG A 34 -27.97 7.99 -3.85
C ARG A 34 -28.21 7.94 -2.36
N SER A 35 -27.22 8.20 -1.52
CA SER A 35 -27.42 8.32 -0.07
C SER A 35 -27.19 9.77 0.37
N GLY A 36 -28.27 10.45 0.63
CA GLY A 36 -28.38 11.91 0.82
C GLY A 36 -27.66 12.51 2.03
N VAL A 37 -26.59 11.96 2.58
CA VAL A 37 -25.77 12.63 3.61
C VAL A 37 -24.38 12.01 3.67
N VAL A 38 -23.44 12.47 2.85
CA VAL A 38 -22.03 12.31 3.16
C VAL A 38 -21.38 13.70 3.19
N LYS A 39 -21.11 14.21 4.38
CA LYS A 39 -20.26 15.39 4.55
C LYS A 39 -18.91 15.06 3.90
N LYS A 40 -18.56 15.76 2.83
CA LYS A 40 -17.25 15.67 2.18
C LYS A 40 -16.18 16.00 3.22
N LYS A 41 -15.50 15.01 3.75
CA LYS A 41 -14.31 15.24 4.57
C LYS A 41 -13.21 15.70 3.61
N LYS A 42 -12.83 16.97 3.67
CA LYS A 42 -11.75 17.50 2.85
C LYS A 42 -10.44 16.97 3.44
N TRP A 43 -9.86 15.99 2.78
CA TRP A 43 -8.54 15.46 3.18
C TRP A 43 -7.46 16.47 2.81
N ILE A 44 -6.58 16.78 3.75
CA ILE A 44 -5.44 17.67 3.53
C ILE A 44 -4.42 16.91 2.68
N GLY A 45 -4.03 17.48 1.53
CA GLY A 45 -3.03 16.88 0.64
C GLY A 45 -3.58 16.33 -0.69
N GLY A 46 -4.57 16.97 -1.29
CA GLY A 46 -5.40 16.52 -2.41
C GLY A 46 -4.75 16.06 -3.72
N GLN A 47 -3.44 15.81 -3.79
CA GLN A 47 -2.78 15.33 -5.03
C GLN A 47 -1.71 14.26 -4.75
N TRP A 48 -1.77 13.63 -3.59
CA TRP A 48 -0.76 12.66 -3.15
C TRP A 48 -0.65 11.42 -4.06
N ASP A 49 -1.70 11.05 -4.79
CA ASP A 49 -1.73 9.86 -5.67
C ASP A 49 -1.72 10.21 -7.16
N ASN A 50 -1.13 11.36 -7.55
CA ASN A 50 -1.04 11.77 -8.94
C ASN A 50 0.08 11.08 -9.72
N LYS A 51 1.11 10.62 -9.03
CA LYS A 51 2.27 9.97 -9.66
C LYS A 51 2.73 8.78 -8.84
N ARG A 52 3.01 7.68 -9.53
CA ARG A 52 3.71 6.53 -8.93
C ARG A 52 5.20 6.86 -8.79
N PRO A 53 5.91 6.20 -7.86
CA PRO A 53 7.36 6.32 -7.74
C PRO A 53 8.09 5.92 -9.01
N SER A 54 9.29 6.47 -9.20
CA SER A 54 10.17 6.11 -10.31
C SER A 54 10.86 4.77 -10.05
N LYS A 55 11.47 4.20 -11.11
CA LYS A 55 12.34 3.02 -10.96
C LYS A 55 13.47 3.26 -9.95
N ALA A 56 14.06 4.46 -9.97
CA ALA A 56 15.13 4.83 -9.04
C ALA A 56 14.73 4.73 -7.57
N TYR A 57 13.47 5.05 -7.22
CA TYR A 57 12.95 4.86 -5.86
C TYR A 57 13.00 3.38 -5.44
N PHE A 58 12.54 2.47 -6.30
CA PHE A 58 12.54 1.03 -5.98
C PHE A 58 13.95 0.43 -5.99
N ASP A 59 14.84 0.94 -6.85
CA ASP A 59 16.25 0.52 -6.86
C ASP A 59 16.91 0.92 -5.52
N GLU A 60 16.67 2.14 -5.06
CA GLU A 60 17.20 2.65 -3.82
C GLU A 60 16.61 1.94 -2.59
N LEU A 61 15.30 1.69 -2.58
CA LEU A 61 14.64 0.89 -1.54
C LEU A 61 15.29 -0.50 -1.41
N ARG A 62 15.58 -1.15 -2.52
CA ARG A 62 16.25 -2.46 -2.54
C ARG A 62 17.73 -2.37 -2.16
N ARG A 63 18.38 -1.25 -2.42
CA ARG A 63 19.75 -1.02 -2.00
C ARG A 63 19.84 -0.95 -0.47
N VAL A 64 19.01 -0.14 0.16
CA VAL A 64 19.09 0.12 1.61
C VAL A 64 18.47 -0.98 2.47
N SER A 65 17.65 -1.88 1.91
CA SER A 65 16.99 -2.94 2.67
C SER A 65 17.30 -4.34 2.15
N LYS A 66 17.35 -5.32 3.07
CA LYS A 66 17.55 -6.74 2.74
C LYS A 66 16.27 -7.32 2.15
N ASN A 67 15.17 -7.13 2.83
CA ASN A 67 13.85 -7.61 2.44
C ASN A 67 12.88 -6.45 2.20
N GLN A 68 11.93 -6.64 1.30
CA GLN A 68 10.92 -5.64 0.97
C GLN A 68 9.53 -6.28 0.95
N ILE A 69 8.54 -5.52 1.43
CA ILE A 69 7.11 -5.74 1.22
C ILE A 69 6.56 -4.44 0.65
N ILE A 70 6.08 -4.47 -0.59
CA ILE A 70 5.65 -3.29 -1.35
C ILE A 70 4.18 -3.43 -1.69
N TRP A 71 3.32 -2.75 -0.94
CA TRP A 71 1.89 -2.72 -1.19
C TRP A 71 1.58 -2.04 -2.53
N GLY A 72 0.55 -2.52 -3.20
CA GLY A 72 0.25 -2.07 -4.56
C GLY A 72 1.24 -2.58 -5.61
N GLY A 73 1.95 -3.67 -5.34
CA GLY A 73 2.97 -4.23 -6.25
C GLY A 73 2.47 -4.49 -7.67
N ASN A 74 1.16 -4.76 -7.83
CA ASN A 74 0.53 -4.91 -9.15
C ASN A 74 0.53 -3.61 -9.98
N TYR A 75 0.57 -2.43 -9.36
CA TYR A 75 0.70 -1.14 -10.05
C TYR A 75 2.15 -0.82 -10.44
N PHE A 76 3.10 -1.59 -9.93
CA PHE A 76 4.55 -1.40 -10.11
C PHE A 76 5.22 -2.62 -10.77
N ALA A 77 4.44 -3.52 -11.37
CA ALA A 77 4.93 -4.77 -11.94
C ALA A 77 6.01 -4.56 -13.03
N ASP A 78 5.99 -3.42 -13.71
CA ASP A 78 7.00 -3.01 -14.70
C ASP A 78 8.28 -2.43 -14.07
N LEU A 79 8.27 -2.11 -12.79
CA LEU A 79 9.39 -1.47 -12.05
C LEU A 79 10.04 -2.41 -11.03
N LEU A 80 9.34 -3.49 -10.66
CA LEU A 80 9.79 -4.49 -9.71
C LEU A 80 10.38 -5.70 -10.44
N PRO A 81 11.32 -6.43 -9.81
CA PRO A 81 11.77 -7.69 -10.35
C PRO A 81 10.61 -8.67 -10.55
N VAL A 82 10.72 -9.50 -11.58
CA VAL A 82 9.78 -10.61 -11.75
C VAL A 82 9.79 -11.47 -10.49
N GLY A 83 8.62 -11.67 -9.91
CA GLY A 83 8.47 -12.39 -8.65
C GLY A 83 7.14 -13.15 -8.61
N HIS A 84 7.18 -14.30 -7.95
CA HIS A 84 6.01 -15.17 -7.75
C HIS A 84 5.54 -15.17 -6.29
N LYS A 85 6.08 -14.28 -5.47
CA LYS A 85 5.83 -14.21 -4.02
C LYS A 85 5.00 -12.97 -3.73
N TRP A 86 3.83 -13.19 -3.14
CA TRP A 86 2.86 -12.14 -2.91
C TRP A 86 2.24 -12.29 -1.53
N LEU A 87 1.98 -11.15 -0.88
CA LEU A 87 1.08 -11.08 0.25
C LEU A 87 -0.24 -10.49 -0.22
N ILE A 88 -1.33 -11.08 0.21
CA ILE A 88 -2.69 -10.72 -0.21
C ILE A 88 -3.48 -10.29 1.01
N TRP A 89 -4.03 -9.09 0.98
CA TRP A 89 -5.01 -8.68 1.97
C TRP A 89 -6.41 -8.77 1.38
N ASP A 90 -7.20 -9.78 1.80
CA ASP A 90 -8.63 -9.87 1.53
C ASP A 90 -9.39 -8.94 2.47
N LYS A 91 -10.04 -7.92 1.91
CA LYS A 91 -10.77 -6.89 2.66
C LYS A 91 -12.18 -7.33 3.07
N MET A 92 -12.57 -8.55 2.74
CA MET A 92 -13.92 -9.11 2.98
C MET A 92 -15.05 -8.21 2.45
N GLN A 93 -14.78 -7.44 1.39
CA GLN A 93 -15.77 -6.57 0.75
C GLN A 93 -16.06 -7.08 -0.66
N ARG A 94 -17.32 -6.96 -1.07
CA ARG A 94 -17.80 -7.33 -2.41
C ARG A 94 -18.61 -6.16 -2.95
N VAL A 95 -17.91 -5.05 -3.23
CA VAL A 95 -18.45 -3.78 -3.73
C VAL A 95 -17.72 -3.37 -4.99
N ASN A 96 -18.05 -2.24 -5.60
CA ASN A 96 -17.38 -1.71 -6.80
C ASN A 96 -15.95 -1.20 -6.54
N GLN A 97 -15.23 -1.85 -5.63
CA GLN A 97 -13.82 -1.60 -5.31
C GLN A 97 -13.11 -2.95 -5.23
N SER A 98 -11.77 -2.95 -5.33
CA SER A 98 -10.99 -4.18 -5.22
C SER A 98 -11.30 -4.96 -3.94
N ASP A 99 -11.60 -6.23 -4.08
CA ASP A 99 -11.85 -7.16 -2.97
C ASP A 99 -10.59 -7.37 -2.11
N CYS A 100 -9.42 -7.29 -2.73
CA CYS A 100 -8.14 -7.50 -2.08
C CYS A 100 -7.12 -6.43 -2.50
N GLU A 101 -6.04 -6.36 -1.75
CA GLU A 101 -4.82 -5.63 -2.10
C GLU A 101 -3.64 -6.60 -2.14
N LEU A 102 -2.69 -6.31 -3.02
CA LEU A 102 -1.53 -7.16 -3.26
C LEU A 102 -0.25 -6.45 -2.83
N ALA A 103 0.62 -7.14 -2.10
CA ALA A 103 1.97 -6.67 -1.86
C ALA A 103 2.97 -7.61 -2.51
N TRP A 104 3.86 -7.03 -3.31
CA TRP A 104 5.04 -7.74 -3.82
C TRP A 104 6.06 -7.90 -2.69
N THR A 105 6.76 -9.04 -2.66
CA THR A 105 7.86 -9.25 -1.71
C THR A 105 8.98 -10.09 -2.33
N ASN A 106 10.21 -9.87 -1.86
CA ASN A 106 11.36 -10.70 -2.16
C ASN A 106 11.62 -11.77 -1.08
N ILE A 107 10.83 -11.80 0.01
CA ILE A 107 10.97 -12.80 1.06
C ILE A 107 10.68 -14.19 0.49
N ASP A 108 11.60 -15.15 0.70
CA ASP A 108 11.50 -16.50 0.12
C ASP A 108 10.53 -17.41 0.88
N LYS A 109 9.24 -17.09 0.75
CA LYS A 109 8.13 -17.85 1.34
C LYS A 109 7.00 -18.00 0.32
N PRO A 110 6.12 -19.01 0.44
CA PRO A 110 4.91 -19.11 -0.37
C PRO A 110 4.04 -17.88 -0.26
N CYS A 111 3.18 -17.65 -1.26
CA CYS A 111 2.13 -16.62 -1.16
C CYS A 111 1.29 -16.84 0.10
N LYS A 112 1.00 -15.74 0.80
CA LYS A 112 0.19 -15.75 2.03
C LYS A 112 -0.95 -14.75 1.90
N SER A 113 -2.04 -15.04 2.57
CA SER A 113 -3.19 -14.14 2.64
C SER A 113 -3.54 -13.79 4.08
N TRP A 114 -3.98 -12.56 4.27
CA TRP A 114 -4.56 -12.03 5.49
C TRP A 114 -5.98 -11.60 5.21
N THR A 115 -6.92 -11.97 6.08
CA THR A 115 -8.35 -11.64 5.92
C THR A 115 -8.78 -10.74 7.05
N GLU A 116 -9.09 -9.50 6.74
CA GLU A 116 -9.53 -8.51 7.71
C GLU A 116 -10.34 -7.41 7.03
N LYS A 117 -11.47 -7.05 7.62
CA LYS A 117 -12.26 -5.92 7.14
C LYS A 117 -11.49 -4.61 7.29
N ARG A 118 -11.70 -3.72 6.34
CA ARG A 118 -11.19 -2.36 6.41
C ARG A 118 -11.92 -1.60 7.53
N ASN A 119 -11.33 -1.53 8.72
CA ASN A 119 -11.91 -0.79 9.84
C ASN A 119 -11.62 0.71 9.73
N HIS A 120 -12.63 1.46 9.28
CA HIS A 120 -12.54 2.92 9.21
C HIS A 120 -12.73 3.62 10.57
N ALA A 121 -13.25 2.95 11.58
CA ALA A 121 -13.69 3.58 12.83
C ALA A 121 -12.70 3.45 14.00
N GLU A 122 -11.97 2.34 14.10
CA GLU A 122 -11.20 2.03 15.31
C GLU A 122 -9.82 2.69 15.40
N ASN A 123 -9.26 3.17 14.30
CA ASN A 123 -7.90 3.71 14.23
C ASN A 123 -7.82 5.23 14.04
N GLY A 124 -8.89 5.96 14.36
CA GLY A 124 -8.87 7.43 14.27
C GLY A 124 -8.56 7.98 12.88
N ASN A 125 -8.90 7.24 11.82
CA ASN A 125 -8.72 7.54 10.39
C ASN A 125 -8.02 8.86 10.06
N LEU A 126 -6.70 8.85 10.14
CA LEU A 126 -5.87 10.00 9.76
C LEU A 126 -5.73 10.10 8.24
N HIS A 127 -5.83 8.96 7.54
CA HIS A 127 -5.71 8.88 6.08
C HIS A 127 -6.74 7.90 5.47
N PRO A 128 -7.35 8.23 4.31
CA PRO A 128 -8.40 7.41 3.69
C PRO A 128 -7.95 6.03 3.23
N THR A 129 -6.66 5.83 3.01
CA THR A 129 -6.07 4.56 2.57
C THR A 129 -5.22 3.91 3.66
N GLN A 130 -5.37 4.33 4.92
CA GLN A 130 -4.62 3.76 6.03
C GLN A 130 -4.88 2.26 6.14
N LYS A 131 -3.80 1.48 6.20
CA LYS A 131 -3.88 0.04 6.41
C LYS A 131 -4.08 -0.31 7.89
N PRO A 132 -4.77 -1.43 8.20
CA PRO A 132 -4.92 -1.90 9.58
C PRO A 132 -3.56 -2.14 10.25
N ILE A 133 -3.47 -1.81 11.54
CA ILE A 133 -2.24 -2.05 12.32
C ILE A 133 -1.92 -3.55 12.42
N SER A 134 -2.94 -4.38 12.58
CA SER A 134 -2.86 -5.85 12.58
C SER A 134 -2.23 -6.38 11.29
N LEU A 135 -2.66 -5.87 10.13
CA LEU A 135 -2.07 -6.20 8.83
C LEU A 135 -0.58 -5.82 8.78
N MET A 136 -0.21 -4.64 9.28
CA MET A 136 1.19 -4.20 9.27
C MET A 136 2.05 -5.04 10.22
N LYS A 137 1.53 -5.44 11.39
CA LYS A 137 2.19 -6.39 12.28
C LYS A 137 2.42 -7.72 11.60
N TRP A 138 1.38 -8.27 10.96
CA TRP A 138 1.48 -9.51 10.22
C TRP A 138 2.55 -9.45 9.10
N CYS A 139 2.70 -8.31 8.41
CA CYS A 139 3.78 -8.12 7.43
C CYS A 139 5.17 -8.22 8.07
N ILE A 140 5.35 -7.68 9.28
CA ILE A 140 6.65 -7.69 9.98
C ILE A 140 7.02 -9.11 10.44
N GLU A 141 6.04 -9.97 10.67
CA GLU A 141 6.22 -11.35 11.12
C GLU A 141 6.56 -12.34 9.98
N GLN A 142 6.60 -11.88 8.71
CA GLN A 142 6.94 -12.73 7.56
C GLN A 142 8.44 -13.01 7.51
#